data_229d90b1df3401ebd3370e5f7b4d6b27
#
_entry.id   229d90b1df3401ebd3370e5f7b4d6b27
#
_cell.length_a   1.000
_cell.length_b   1.000
_cell.length_c   1.000
_cell.angle_alpha   90.00
_cell.angle_beta   90.00
_cell.angle_gamma   90.00
#
_symmetry.space_group_name_H-M   'P 1'
#
loop_
_entity.id
_entity.type
_entity.pdbx_description
1 polymer ?
#
loop_
_entity_poly.entity_id
_entity_poly.type
_entity_poly.pdbx_seq_one_letter_code
_entity_poly.pdbx_strand_id
1 'polypeptide(L)'
;MDKHTLALISIIGSSLDVLGALYLAYDLLGGEHGPLRILTRAVTYGAVFGAGFGIALGPVFGLASGVAHGITLAWELSRASRHEPKAGFWLDTGMSAIRGCGFGLGASYSFGAPFGITFGVLSTFGQAIAYRFGIRPDINYQPAARPRWTRLQLLAAANRTVGYTVTGYVSSLVAQQREHAIAVGLKAGLAIGVVTAISGAFTPFIEWMADHIPQRRMGVFGVGMILIGFTLQSIQYWAALLDLNVR
;
A
#
# COMPACT_ATOMS: atom_id res chain seq x y z
N MET A 1 -17.35 -4.84 23.63
CA MET A 1 -16.53 -4.58 22.42
C MET A 1 -16.69 -5.80 21.53
N ASP A 2 -16.83 -5.63 20.21
CA ASP A 2 -17.07 -6.77 19.33
C ASP A 2 -15.74 -7.47 18.96
N LYS A 3 -15.80 -8.76 18.60
CA LYS A 3 -14.63 -9.60 18.24
C LYS A 3 -13.86 -9.04 17.03
N HIS A 4 -14.56 -8.42 16.09
CA HIS A 4 -13.93 -7.82 14.90
C HIS A 4 -13.11 -6.58 15.27
N THR A 5 -13.61 -5.75 16.18
CA THR A 5 -12.88 -4.58 16.68
C THR A 5 -11.61 -5.01 17.43
N LEU A 6 -11.69 -6.05 18.27
CA LEU A 6 -10.51 -6.59 18.96
C LEU A 6 -9.48 -7.16 17.99
N ALA A 7 -9.93 -7.91 16.98
CA ALA A 7 -9.04 -8.44 15.95
C ALA A 7 -8.37 -7.32 15.15
N LEU A 8 -9.10 -6.27 14.79
CA LEU A 8 -8.55 -5.09 14.10
C LEU A 8 -7.48 -4.39 14.95
N ILE A 9 -7.77 -4.14 16.22
CA ILE A 9 -6.80 -3.52 17.16
C ILE A 9 -5.54 -4.38 17.26
N SER A 10 -5.70 -5.70 17.37
CA SER A 10 -4.55 -6.63 17.45
C SER A 10 -3.73 -6.64 16.15
N ILE A 11 -4.37 -6.60 14.98
CA ILE A 11 -3.67 -6.52 13.68
C ILE A 11 -2.91 -5.20 13.55
N ILE A 12 -3.53 -4.08 13.94
CA ILE A 12 -2.86 -2.78 13.95
C ILE A 12 -1.65 -2.81 14.88
N GLY A 13 -1.82 -3.37 16.08
CA GLY A 13 -0.74 -3.52 17.06
C GLY A 13 0.43 -4.34 16.48
N SER A 14 0.15 -5.52 15.93
CA SER A 14 1.17 -6.37 15.31
C SER A 14 1.87 -5.69 14.14
N SER A 15 1.15 -4.90 13.36
CA SER A 15 1.72 -4.13 12.25
C SER A 15 2.68 -3.05 12.75
N LEU A 16 2.33 -2.37 13.83
CA LEU A 16 3.20 -1.39 14.48
C LEU A 16 4.46 -2.03 15.07
N ASP A 17 4.36 -3.22 15.64
CA ASP A 17 5.52 -3.96 16.16
C ASP A 17 6.50 -4.30 15.04
N VAL A 18 5.99 -4.82 13.92
CA VAL A 18 6.82 -5.15 12.76
C VAL A 18 7.48 -3.89 12.18
N LEU A 19 6.73 -2.81 12.02
CA LEU A 19 7.28 -1.53 11.53
C LEU A 19 8.30 -0.96 12.51
N GLY A 20 7.99 -0.97 13.81
CA GLY A 20 8.89 -0.48 14.85
C GLY A 20 10.20 -1.26 14.90
N ALA A 21 10.13 -2.59 14.82
CA ALA A 21 11.31 -3.45 14.75
C ALA A 21 12.15 -3.19 13.50
N LEU A 22 11.52 -2.97 12.35
CA LEU A 22 12.22 -2.62 11.10
C LEU A 22 12.91 -1.26 11.19
N TYR A 23 12.26 -0.24 11.77
CA TYR A 23 12.88 1.07 11.95
C TYR A 23 14.04 1.03 12.95
N LEU A 24 13.88 0.28 14.05
CA LEU A 24 14.96 0.07 15.01
C LEU A 24 16.16 -0.66 14.37
N ALA A 25 15.89 -1.74 13.63
CA ALA A 25 16.94 -2.47 12.92
C ALA A 25 17.57 -1.63 11.80
N TYR A 26 16.79 -0.82 11.10
CA TYR A 26 17.28 0.13 10.10
C TYR A 26 18.29 1.10 10.70
N ASP A 27 17.96 1.68 11.85
CA ASP A 27 18.83 2.61 12.58
C ASP A 27 20.14 1.92 13.02
N LEU A 28 20.02 0.76 13.65
CA LEU A 28 21.15 -0.01 14.17
C LEU A 28 22.11 -0.52 13.08
N LEU A 29 21.62 -0.78 11.88
CA LEU A 29 22.37 -1.37 10.77
C LEU A 29 22.86 -0.35 9.73
N GLY A 30 22.91 0.93 10.09
CA GLY A 30 23.53 1.97 9.25
C GLY A 30 22.55 2.81 8.42
N GLY A 31 21.27 2.77 8.74
CA GLY A 31 20.27 3.68 8.19
C GLY A 31 20.20 3.69 6.66
N GLU A 32 20.35 4.87 6.05
CA GLU A 32 20.27 5.06 4.59
C GLU A 32 21.32 4.26 3.82
N HIS A 33 22.45 3.95 4.43
CA HIS A 33 23.53 3.19 3.84
C HIS A 33 23.50 1.71 4.21
N GLY A 34 22.55 1.30 5.06
CA GLY A 34 22.42 -0.04 5.60
C GLY A 34 21.73 -1.05 4.66
N PRO A 35 21.92 -2.36 4.92
CA PRO A 35 21.37 -3.43 4.09
C PRO A 35 19.84 -3.50 4.14
N LEU A 36 19.21 -3.00 5.20
CA LEU A 36 17.76 -3.04 5.37
C LEU A 36 16.99 -1.91 4.68
N ARG A 37 17.68 -0.96 4.05
CA ARG A 37 17.06 0.20 3.38
C ARG A 37 15.92 -0.21 2.43
N ILE A 38 16.18 -1.16 1.54
CA ILE A 38 15.20 -1.60 0.54
C ILE A 38 14.01 -2.27 1.22
N LEU A 39 14.29 -3.17 2.17
CA LEU A 39 13.24 -3.90 2.88
C LEU A 39 12.34 -2.95 3.67
N THR A 40 12.92 -2.06 4.47
CA THR A 40 12.15 -1.12 5.32
C THR A 40 11.26 -0.21 4.46
N ARG A 41 11.78 0.33 3.36
CA ARG A 41 11.00 1.16 2.43
C ARG A 41 9.89 0.36 1.75
N ALA A 42 10.18 -0.86 1.28
CA ALA A 42 9.20 -1.71 0.63
C ALA A 42 8.06 -2.10 1.58
N VAL A 43 8.38 -2.46 2.83
CA VAL A 43 7.39 -2.81 3.84
C VAL A 43 6.55 -1.59 4.23
N THR A 44 7.18 -0.43 4.46
CA THR A 44 6.46 0.82 4.77
C THR A 44 5.49 1.19 3.65
N TYR A 45 5.95 1.16 2.41
CA TYR A 45 5.13 1.45 1.24
C TYR A 45 3.97 0.45 1.09
N GLY A 46 4.27 -0.84 1.21
CA GLY A 46 3.24 -1.88 1.20
C GLY A 46 2.21 -1.71 2.31
N ALA A 47 2.66 -1.36 3.52
CA ALA A 47 1.77 -1.11 4.67
C ALA A 47 0.86 0.11 4.45
N VAL A 48 1.39 1.23 3.92
CA VAL A 48 0.60 2.44 3.64
C VAL A 48 -0.49 2.14 2.60
N PHE A 49 -0.13 1.49 1.48
CA PHE A 49 -1.11 1.10 0.46
C PHE A 49 -2.06 0.03 0.98
N GLY A 50 -1.54 -0.96 1.70
CA GLY A 50 -2.33 -2.02 2.30
C GLY A 50 -3.37 -1.51 3.29
N ALA A 51 -2.98 -0.61 4.19
CA ALA A 51 -3.89 0.02 5.14
C ALA A 51 -4.95 0.88 4.42
N GLY A 52 -4.52 1.73 3.47
CA GLY A 52 -5.43 2.57 2.71
C GLY A 52 -6.48 1.75 1.93
N PHE A 53 -6.04 0.75 1.19
CA PHE A 53 -6.96 -0.14 0.46
C PHE A 53 -7.76 -1.04 1.39
N GLY A 54 -7.18 -1.46 2.51
CA GLY A 54 -7.87 -2.25 3.53
C GLY A 54 -9.07 -1.51 4.13
N ILE A 55 -8.88 -0.23 4.44
CA ILE A 55 -9.95 0.64 4.95
C ILE A 55 -11.01 0.90 3.87
N ALA A 56 -10.58 1.18 2.63
CA ALA A 56 -11.47 1.60 1.55
C ALA A 56 -12.22 0.43 0.88
N LEU A 57 -11.59 -0.73 0.71
CA LEU A 57 -12.08 -1.85 -0.10
C LEU A 57 -12.13 -3.19 0.64
N GLY A 58 -11.70 -3.22 1.90
CA GLY A 58 -11.71 -4.39 2.75
C GLY A 58 -10.33 -5.03 2.98
N PRO A 59 -10.17 -5.78 4.10
CA PRO A 59 -8.86 -6.21 4.59
C PRO A 59 -8.12 -7.15 3.63
N VAL A 60 -8.81 -8.05 2.95
CA VAL A 60 -8.19 -8.97 1.97
C VAL A 60 -7.67 -8.21 0.76
N PHE A 61 -8.44 -7.21 0.28
CA PHE A 61 -7.98 -6.34 -0.80
C PHE A 61 -6.75 -5.53 -0.37
N GLY A 62 -6.77 -5.00 0.85
CA GLY A 62 -5.65 -4.29 1.44
C GLY A 62 -4.39 -5.13 1.52
N LEU A 63 -4.49 -6.35 2.07
CA LEU A 63 -3.35 -7.26 2.21
C LEU A 63 -2.75 -7.62 0.85
N ALA A 64 -3.58 -8.07 -0.10
CA ALA A 64 -3.12 -8.49 -1.42
C ALA A 64 -2.46 -7.34 -2.20
N SER A 65 -3.08 -6.15 -2.18
CA SER A 65 -2.54 -4.98 -2.85
C SER A 65 -1.31 -4.41 -2.13
N GLY A 66 -1.28 -4.40 -0.81
CA GLY A 66 -0.14 -3.96 -0.02
C GLY A 66 1.11 -4.80 -0.29
N VAL A 67 0.98 -6.12 -0.26
CA VAL A 67 2.08 -7.04 -0.63
C VAL A 67 2.57 -6.79 -2.05
N ALA A 68 1.65 -6.67 -3.02
CA ALA A 68 2.01 -6.41 -4.41
C ALA A 68 2.76 -5.08 -4.59
N HIS A 69 2.33 -4.02 -3.89
CA HIS A 69 3.02 -2.71 -3.91
C HIS A 69 4.38 -2.77 -3.23
N GLY A 70 4.51 -3.46 -2.10
CA GLY A 70 5.79 -3.67 -1.42
C GLY A 70 6.80 -4.40 -2.30
N ILE A 71 6.40 -5.52 -2.92
CA ILE A 71 7.27 -6.29 -3.83
C ILE A 71 7.73 -5.44 -5.01
N THR A 72 6.83 -4.70 -5.65
CA THR A 72 7.18 -3.87 -6.81
C THR A 72 8.13 -2.75 -6.43
N LEU A 73 7.95 -2.10 -5.28
CA LEU A 73 8.88 -1.09 -4.79
C LEU A 73 10.26 -1.69 -4.44
N ALA A 74 10.29 -2.85 -3.75
CA ALA A 74 11.56 -3.52 -3.46
C ALA A 74 12.35 -3.79 -4.74
N TRP A 75 11.67 -4.22 -5.78
CA TRP A 75 12.29 -4.46 -7.08
C TRP A 75 12.83 -3.17 -7.72
N GLU A 76 12.03 -2.09 -7.74
CA GLU A 76 12.46 -0.78 -8.27
C GLU A 76 13.69 -0.25 -7.52
N LEU A 77 13.68 -0.29 -6.19
CA LEU A 77 14.80 0.17 -5.35
C LEU A 77 16.05 -0.70 -5.53
N SER A 78 15.89 -2.01 -5.64
CA SER A 78 17.01 -2.93 -5.89
C SER A 78 17.70 -2.65 -7.24
N ARG A 79 16.93 -2.30 -8.27
CA ARG A 79 17.48 -1.91 -9.57
C ARG A 79 18.16 -0.55 -9.53
N ALA A 80 17.53 0.41 -8.88
CA ALA A 80 18.11 1.74 -8.71
C ALA A 80 19.45 1.70 -7.97
N SER A 81 19.60 0.81 -6.97
CA SER A 81 20.86 0.61 -6.25
C SER A 81 21.98 0.00 -7.11
N ARG A 82 21.62 -0.76 -8.15
CA ARG A 82 22.57 -1.35 -9.11
C ARG A 82 22.90 -0.45 -10.29
N HIS A 83 22.40 0.79 -10.30
CA HIS A 83 22.55 1.73 -11.43
C HIS A 83 22.05 1.17 -12.77
N GLU A 84 21.10 0.24 -12.71
CA GLU A 84 20.50 -0.31 -13.91
C GLU A 84 19.70 0.75 -14.69
N PRO A 85 19.65 0.70 -16.02
CA PRO A 85 18.90 1.66 -16.81
C PRO A 85 17.42 1.64 -16.43
N LYS A 86 16.72 2.75 -16.71
CA LYS A 86 15.27 2.86 -16.46
C LYS A 86 14.54 1.64 -17.02
N ALA A 87 13.52 1.19 -16.29
CA ALA A 87 12.73 0.03 -16.67
C ALA A 87 12.22 0.16 -18.10
N GLY A 88 12.47 -0.86 -18.91
CA GLY A 88 11.90 -0.98 -20.23
C GLY A 88 10.44 -1.45 -20.18
N PHE A 89 9.75 -1.40 -21.30
CA PHE A 89 8.33 -1.76 -21.44
C PHE A 89 7.97 -3.10 -20.76
N TRP A 90 8.77 -4.13 -20.95
CA TRP A 90 8.48 -5.46 -20.39
C TRP A 90 8.55 -5.50 -18.87
N LEU A 91 9.47 -4.73 -18.29
CA LEU A 91 9.60 -4.67 -16.85
C LEU A 91 8.48 -3.85 -16.21
N ASP A 92 8.12 -2.72 -16.83
CA ASP A 92 6.97 -1.91 -16.41
C ASP A 92 5.68 -2.74 -16.47
N THR A 93 5.54 -3.56 -17.53
CA THR A 93 4.40 -4.48 -17.67
C THR A 93 4.43 -5.56 -16.57
N GLY A 94 5.59 -6.14 -16.26
CA GLY A 94 5.75 -7.12 -15.20
C GLY A 94 5.36 -6.56 -13.81
N MET A 95 5.82 -5.36 -13.49
CA MET A 95 5.43 -4.68 -12.23
C MET A 95 3.94 -4.36 -12.20
N SER A 96 3.38 -3.93 -13.32
CA SER A 96 1.93 -3.71 -13.44
C SER A 96 1.15 -5.01 -13.26
N ALA A 97 1.66 -6.14 -13.76
CA ALA A 97 1.05 -7.45 -13.59
C ALA A 97 1.04 -7.89 -12.12
N ILE A 98 2.15 -7.71 -11.38
CA ILE A 98 2.19 -8.01 -9.95
C ILE A 98 1.13 -7.21 -9.20
N ARG A 99 1.01 -5.90 -9.45
CA ARG A 99 0.00 -5.05 -8.83
C ARG A 99 -1.42 -5.44 -9.27
N GLY A 100 -1.60 -5.73 -10.55
CA GLY A 100 -2.87 -6.22 -11.10
C GLY A 100 -3.31 -7.55 -10.48
N CYS A 101 -2.38 -8.47 -10.25
CA CYS A 101 -2.65 -9.71 -9.52
C CYS A 101 -3.11 -9.44 -8.08
N GLY A 102 -2.43 -8.52 -7.36
CA GLY A 102 -2.85 -8.12 -6.02
C GLY A 102 -4.28 -7.57 -6.00
N PHE A 103 -4.59 -6.66 -6.91
CA PHE A 103 -5.95 -6.12 -7.06
C PHE A 103 -6.96 -7.19 -7.48
N GLY A 104 -6.60 -8.07 -8.42
CA GLY A 104 -7.45 -9.15 -8.88
C GLY A 104 -7.79 -10.14 -7.77
N LEU A 105 -6.81 -10.54 -6.96
CA LEU A 105 -7.02 -11.44 -5.82
C LEU A 105 -7.94 -10.81 -4.77
N GLY A 106 -7.68 -9.55 -4.38
CA GLY A 106 -8.53 -8.86 -3.43
C GLY A 106 -9.97 -8.68 -3.93
N ALA A 107 -10.12 -8.34 -5.20
CA ALA A 107 -11.42 -8.19 -5.84
C ALA A 107 -12.15 -9.54 -6.03
N SER A 108 -11.42 -10.63 -6.33
CA SER A 108 -11.99 -11.98 -6.43
C SER A 108 -12.64 -12.44 -5.13
N TYR A 109 -12.00 -12.13 -4.02
CA TYR A 109 -12.53 -12.45 -2.69
C TYR A 109 -13.84 -11.72 -2.41
N SER A 110 -13.95 -10.45 -2.80
CA SER A 110 -15.11 -9.60 -2.48
C SER A 110 -16.28 -9.74 -3.47
N PHE A 111 -15.99 -9.99 -4.76
CA PHE A 111 -16.97 -9.94 -5.86
C PHE A 111 -17.01 -11.20 -6.72
N GLY A 112 -16.20 -12.20 -6.38
CA GLY A 112 -16.09 -13.46 -7.13
C GLY A 112 -15.01 -13.44 -8.21
N ALA A 113 -14.61 -14.65 -8.64
CA ALA A 113 -13.48 -14.84 -9.56
C ALA A 113 -13.63 -14.15 -10.92
N PRO A 114 -14.79 -14.17 -11.62
CA PRO A 114 -14.92 -13.48 -12.90
C PRO A 114 -14.66 -11.97 -12.80
N PHE A 115 -15.17 -11.34 -11.73
CA PHE A 115 -14.90 -9.93 -11.44
C PHE A 115 -13.41 -9.70 -11.20
N GLY A 116 -12.80 -10.47 -10.28
CA GLY A 116 -11.43 -10.26 -9.88
C GLY A 116 -10.43 -10.50 -11.01
N ILE A 117 -10.62 -11.53 -11.83
CA ILE A 117 -9.76 -11.80 -12.98
C ILE A 117 -9.82 -10.62 -13.97
N THR A 118 -11.03 -10.18 -14.32
CA THR A 118 -11.21 -9.05 -15.24
C THR A 118 -10.61 -7.77 -14.65
N PHE A 119 -10.85 -7.50 -13.37
CA PHE A 119 -10.31 -6.34 -12.66
C PHE A 119 -8.77 -6.35 -12.64
N GLY A 120 -8.16 -7.49 -12.36
CA GLY A 120 -6.70 -7.66 -12.35
C GLY A 120 -6.08 -7.46 -13.73
N VAL A 121 -6.65 -8.07 -14.76
CA VAL A 121 -6.18 -7.95 -16.14
C VAL A 121 -6.29 -6.50 -16.63
N LEU A 122 -7.45 -5.87 -16.49
CA LEU A 122 -7.64 -4.47 -16.91
C LEU A 122 -6.75 -3.51 -16.09
N SER A 123 -6.54 -3.78 -14.81
CA SER A 123 -5.62 -3.02 -13.96
C SER A 123 -4.18 -3.12 -14.46
N THR A 124 -3.74 -4.31 -14.86
CA THR A 124 -2.41 -4.53 -15.43
C THR A 124 -2.21 -3.70 -16.71
N PHE A 125 -3.13 -3.80 -17.65
CA PHE A 125 -3.04 -3.06 -18.92
C PHE A 125 -3.14 -1.55 -18.69
N GLY A 126 -4.07 -1.09 -17.88
CA GLY A 126 -4.25 0.34 -17.58
C GLY A 126 -2.99 0.95 -16.95
N GLN A 127 -2.35 0.25 -16.01
CA GLN A 127 -1.10 0.70 -15.41
C GLN A 127 0.08 0.67 -16.41
N ALA A 128 0.22 -0.40 -17.19
CA ALA A 128 1.28 -0.51 -18.19
C ALA A 128 1.18 0.63 -19.24
N ILE A 129 -0.03 0.95 -19.68
CA ILE A 129 -0.30 2.08 -20.59
C ILE A 129 0.07 3.40 -19.90
N ALA A 130 -0.40 3.65 -18.69
CA ALA A 130 -0.08 4.86 -17.94
C ALA A 130 1.43 5.06 -17.78
N TYR A 131 2.17 4.00 -17.46
CA TYR A 131 3.64 4.04 -17.35
C TYR A 131 4.32 4.34 -18.68
N ARG A 132 3.77 3.85 -19.78
CA ARG A 132 4.27 4.18 -21.12
C ARG A 132 4.19 5.68 -21.43
N PHE A 133 3.15 6.35 -20.89
CA PHE A 133 3.00 7.81 -21.01
C PHE A 133 3.68 8.59 -19.90
N GLY A 134 4.51 7.94 -19.06
CA GLY A 134 5.22 8.60 -17.97
C GLY A 134 4.35 8.96 -16.77
N ILE A 135 3.10 8.51 -16.71
CA ILE A 135 2.18 8.72 -15.59
C ILE A 135 2.51 7.67 -14.52
N ARG A 136 3.54 7.94 -13.72
CA ARG A 136 3.95 7.09 -12.60
C ARG A 136 3.55 7.79 -11.30
N PRO A 137 2.73 7.17 -10.45
CA PRO A 137 2.39 7.75 -9.14
C PRO A 137 3.54 7.69 -8.17
N ASP A 138 4.54 6.91 -8.51
CA ASP A 138 5.57 6.45 -7.62
C ASP A 138 6.85 7.26 -7.82
N ILE A 139 7.38 7.76 -6.72
CA ILE A 139 8.81 7.93 -6.51
C ILE A 139 9.43 9.04 -7.34
N ASN A 140 8.94 10.26 -7.17
CA ASN A 140 9.78 11.44 -7.36
C ASN A 140 10.41 11.85 -6.00
N TYR A 141 10.87 10.84 -5.23
CA TYR A 141 11.62 11.12 -4.02
C TYR A 141 12.99 11.69 -4.42
N GLN A 142 13.16 12.98 -4.15
CA GLN A 142 14.45 13.64 -4.19
C GLN A 142 14.93 13.79 -2.74
N PRO A 143 15.98 13.10 -2.33
CA PRO A 143 16.45 13.09 -0.93
C PRO A 143 16.68 14.48 -0.32
N ALA A 144 17.04 15.45 -1.15
CA ALA A 144 17.34 16.82 -0.73
C ALA A 144 16.13 17.77 -0.67
N ALA A 145 14.96 17.36 -1.16
CA ALA A 145 13.82 18.25 -1.28
C ALA A 145 12.67 17.81 -0.37
N ARG A 146 12.13 18.77 0.41
CA ARG A 146 10.92 18.51 1.21
C ARG A 146 9.76 18.08 0.30
N PRO A 147 9.09 16.95 0.60
CA PRO A 147 8.02 16.45 -0.25
C PRO A 147 6.90 17.49 -0.40
N ARG A 148 6.46 17.67 -1.63
CA ARG A 148 5.33 18.53 -1.97
C ARG A 148 4.43 17.79 -2.94
N TRP A 149 3.12 18.09 -2.88
CA TRP A 149 2.19 17.64 -3.91
C TRP A 149 2.62 18.16 -5.27
N THR A 150 2.83 17.24 -6.20
CA THR A 150 3.20 17.60 -7.58
C THR A 150 1.99 17.48 -8.49
N ARG A 151 1.99 18.26 -9.59
CA ARG A 151 0.96 18.13 -10.64
C ARG A 151 0.90 16.69 -11.18
N LEU A 152 2.06 16.02 -11.25
CA LEU A 152 2.14 14.64 -11.72
C LEU A 152 1.44 13.65 -10.78
N GLN A 153 1.57 13.84 -9.45
CA GLN A 153 0.86 13.02 -8.47
C GLN A 153 -0.66 13.20 -8.56
N LEU A 154 -1.13 14.44 -8.74
CA LEU A 154 -2.55 14.72 -8.93
C LEU A 154 -3.07 14.11 -10.24
N LEU A 155 -2.31 14.23 -11.33
CA LEU A 155 -2.65 13.60 -12.61
C LEU A 155 -2.68 12.07 -12.48
N ALA A 156 -1.73 11.48 -11.76
CA ALA A 156 -1.71 10.05 -11.52
C ALA A 156 -2.92 9.59 -10.70
N ALA A 157 -3.30 10.33 -9.66
CA ALA A 157 -4.50 10.05 -8.88
C ALA A 157 -5.77 10.17 -9.72
N ALA A 158 -5.90 11.23 -10.51
CA ALA A 158 -7.04 11.44 -11.42
C ALA A 158 -7.12 10.32 -12.48
N ASN A 159 -6.00 9.98 -13.12
CA ASN A 159 -5.93 8.88 -14.08
C ASN A 159 -6.34 7.54 -13.45
N ARG A 160 -5.91 7.28 -12.21
CA ARG A 160 -6.33 6.07 -11.49
C ARG A 160 -7.81 6.12 -11.14
N THR A 161 -8.33 7.25 -10.67
CA THR A 161 -9.78 7.39 -10.41
C THR A 161 -10.59 7.01 -11.66
N VAL A 162 -10.30 7.61 -12.80
CA VAL A 162 -11.02 7.34 -14.04
C VAL A 162 -10.79 5.89 -14.52
N GLY A 163 -9.54 5.47 -14.57
CA GLY A 163 -9.18 4.12 -15.05
C GLY A 163 -9.82 3.02 -14.22
N TYR A 164 -9.81 3.14 -12.90
CA TYR A 164 -10.43 2.13 -12.03
C TYR A 164 -11.96 2.24 -11.94
N THR A 165 -12.54 3.40 -12.21
CA THR A 165 -13.98 3.52 -12.44
C THR A 165 -14.40 2.68 -13.63
N VAL A 166 -13.70 2.84 -14.76
CA VAL A 166 -13.96 2.03 -15.97
C VAL A 166 -13.68 0.55 -15.72
N THR A 167 -12.55 0.23 -15.09
CA THR A 167 -12.18 -1.15 -14.75
C THR A 167 -13.24 -1.83 -13.88
N GLY A 168 -13.69 -1.18 -12.81
CA GLY A 168 -14.73 -1.71 -11.93
C GLY A 168 -16.07 -1.87 -12.63
N TYR A 169 -16.45 -0.90 -13.46
CA TYR A 169 -17.66 -0.97 -14.27
C TYR A 169 -17.64 -2.16 -15.22
N VAL A 170 -16.58 -2.30 -16.04
CA VAL A 170 -16.45 -3.41 -16.98
C VAL A 170 -16.38 -4.76 -16.28
N SER A 171 -15.67 -4.85 -15.15
CA SER A 171 -15.58 -6.07 -14.35
C SER A 171 -16.94 -6.49 -13.80
N SER A 172 -17.76 -5.53 -13.38
CA SER A 172 -19.15 -5.79 -12.95
C SER A 172 -20.03 -6.32 -14.09
N LEU A 173 -19.89 -5.77 -15.29
CA LEU A 173 -20.60 -6.28 -16.46
C LEU A 173 -20.23 -7.72 -16.80
N VAL A 174 -18.94 -8.05 -16.77
CA VAL A 174 -18.44 -9.41 -17.02
C VAL A 174 -18.91 -10.40 -15.94
N ALA A 175 -18.96 -9.93 -14.69
CA ALA A 175 -19.48 -10.71 -13.56
C ALA A 175 -21.03 -10.76 -13.51
N GLN A 176 -21.71 -10.23 -14.53
CA GLN A 176 -23.17 -10.16 -14.64
C GLN A 176 -23.87 -9.34 -13.52
N GLN A 177 -23.16 -8.47 -12.85
CA GLN A 177 -23.65 -7.59 -11.80
C GLN A 177 -24.08 -6.21 -12.36
N ARG A 178 -24.91 -6.22 -13.42
CA ARG A 178 -25.24 -5.01 -14.22
C ARG A 178 -25.89 -3.92 -13.40
N GLU A 179 -26.79 -4.27 -12.49
CA GLU A 179 -27.54 -3.32 -11.66
C GLU A 179 -26.65 -2.46 -10.77
N HIS A 180 -25.50 -2.99 -10.36
CA HIS A 180 -24.56 -2.29 -9.47
C HIS A 180 -23.30 -1.79 -10.19
N ALA A 181 -23.17 -2.00 -11.50
CA ALA A 181 -21.93 -1.75 -12.23
C ALA A 181 -21.40 -0.32 -12.09
N ILE A 182 -22.29 0.69 -12.16
CA ILE A 182 -21.91 2.10 -12.01
C ILE A 182 -21.43 2.37 -10.58
N ALA A 183 -22.17 1.91 -9.57
CA ALA A 183 -21.83 2.13 -8.17
C ALA A 183 -20.51 1.46 -7.78
N VAL A 184 -20.28 0.21 -8.23
CA VAL A 184 -19.03 -0.52 -8.01
C VAL A 184 -17.87 0.15 -8.74
N GLY A 185 -18.07 0.59 -9.98
CA GLY A 185 -17.06 1.34 -10.73
C GLY A 185 -16.65 2.62 -10.02
N LEU A 186 -17.61 3.44 -9.63
CA LEU A 186 -17.36 4.70 -8.90
C LEU A 186 -16.67 4.45 -7.56
N LYS A 187 -17.13 3.46 -6.79
CA LYS A 187 -16.50 3.08 -5.51
C LYS A 187 -15.05 2.66 -5.70
N ALA A 188 -14.77 1.79 -6.68
CA ALA A 188 -13.42 1.32 -6.96
C ALA A 188 -12.53 2.48 -7.42
N GLY A 189 -12.99 3.30 -8.35
CA GLY A 189 -12.23 4.44 -8.86
C GLY A 189 -11.92 5.47 -7.80
N LEU A 190 -12.91 5.90 -7.02
CA LEU A 190 -12.71 6.87 -5.94
C LEU A 190 -11.80 6.31 -4.85
N ALA A 191 -12.03 5.08 -4.40
CA ALA A 191 -11.21 4.45 -3.38
C ALA A 191 -9.74 4.36 -3.83
N ILE A 192 -9.47 3.85 -5.03
CA ILE A 192 -8.11 3.68 -5.53
C ILE A 192 -7.47 5.05 -5.84
N GLY A 193 -8.22 6.00 -6.39
CA GLY A 193 -7.73 7.34 -6.64
C GLY A 193 -7.34 8.08 -5.36
N VAL A 194 -8.19 8.08 -4.34
CA VAL A 194 -7.94 8.71 -3.05
C VAL A 194 -6.77 8.05 -2.32
N VAL A 195 -6.74 6.71 -2.24
CA VAL A 195 -5.62 5.98 -1.62
C VAL A 195 -4.32 6.28 -2.36
N THR A 196 -4.33 6.35 -3.68
CA THR A 196 -3.14 6.72 -4.48
C THR A 196 -2.68 8.15 -4.18
N ALA A 197 -3.61 9.09 -4.09
CA ALA A 197 -3.31 10.47 -3.77
C ALA A 197 -2.69 10.60 -2.38
N ILE A 198 -3.32 9.99 -1.37
CA ILE A 198 -2.85 10.01 0.02
C ILE A 198 -1.49 9.31 0.12
N SER A 199 -1.36 8.09 -0.40
CA SER A 199 -0.11 7.33 -0.34
C SER A 199 1.02 8.01 -1.09
N GLY A 200 0.72 8.64 -2.24
CA GLY A 200 1.69 9.44 -3.00
C GLY A 200 2.22 10.67 -2.26
N ALA A 201 1.45 11.20 -1.30
CA ALA A 201 1.89 12.30 -0.44
C ALA A 201 2.60 11.79 0.81
N PHE A 202 2.04 10.75 1.45
CA PHE A 202 2.55 10.24 2.72
C PHE A 202 3.86 9.47 2.57
N THR A 203 4.01 8.66 1.53
CA THR A 203 5.22 7.84 1.37
C THR A 203 6.50 8.69 1.22
N PRO A 204 6.57 9.70 0.34
CA PRO A 204 7.73 10.59 0.28
C PRO A 204 7.97 11.38 1.56
N PHE A 205 6.91 11.71 2.30
CA PHE A 205 7.03 12.40 3.58
C PHE A 205 7.65 11.49 4.65
N ILE A 206 7.20 10.24 4.75
CA ILE A 206 7.77 9.25 5.68
C ILE A 206 9.24 8.99 5.34
N GLU A 207 9.57 8.82 4.06
CA GLU A 207 10.94 8.60 3.60
C GLU A 207 11.82 9.82 3.93
N TRP A 208 11.34 11.04 3.65
CA TRP A 208 12.07 12.25 3.98
C TRP A 208 12.29 12.39 5.49
N MET A 209 11.26 12.11 6.31
CA MET A 209 11.41 12.08 7.76
C MET A 209 12.46 11.05 8.19
N ALA A 210 12.42 9.85 7.63
CA ALA A 210 13.36 8.79 7.96
C ALA A 210 14.81 9.17 7.65
N ASP A 211 15.04 9.88 6.53
CA ASP A 211 16.37 10.30 6.11
C ASP A 211 16.88 11.57 6.87
N HIS A 212 15.99 12.37 7.48
CA HIS A 212 16.36 13.62 8.16
C HIS A 212 16.23 13.58 9.69
N ILE A 213 15.66 12.52 10.24
CA ILE A 213 15.64 12.33 11.70
C ILE A 213 17.02 11.86 12.15
N PRO A 214 17.65 12.50 13.16
CA PRO A 214 18.90 12.02 13.74
C PRO A 214 18.76 10.55 14.15
N GLN A 215 19.76 9.73 13.85
CA GLN A 215 19.75 8.26 14.05
C GLN A 215 19.18 7.85 15.43
N ARG A 216 19.61 8.50 16.52
CA ARG A 216 19.08 8.24 17.87
C ARG A 216 17.56 8.41 17.99
N ARG A 217 16.95 9.35 17.23
CA ARG A 217 15.50 9.59 17.28
C ARG A 217 14.72 8.56 16.49
N MET A 218 15.32 7.98 15.45
CA MET A 218 14.69 6.92 14.68
C MET A 218 14.58 5.64 15.49
N GLY A 219 15.63 5.26 16.24
CA GLY A 219 15.57 4.16 17.19
C GLY A 219 14.50 4.37 18.27
N VAL A 220 14.40 5.58 18.83
CA VAL A 220 13.34 5.95 19.80
C VAL A 220 11.95 5.85 19.17
N PHE A 221 11.79 6.28 17.92
CA PHE A 221 10.53 6.15 17.19
C PHE A 221 10.16 4.68 16.95
N GLY A 222 11.14 3.85 16.55
CA GLY A 222 10.94 2.39 16.40
C GLY A 222 10.51 1.72 17.69
N VAL A 223 11.19 2.03 18.80
CA VAL A 223 10.82 1.52 20.14
C VAL A 223 9.43 2.02 20.54
N GLY A 224 9.10 3.29 20.29
CA GLY A 224 7.78 3.85 20.55
C GLY A 224 6.67 3.10 19.82
N MET A 225 6.87 2.77 18.54
CA MET A 225 5.91 1.97 17.76
C MET A 225 5.74 0.56 18.33
N ILE A 226 6.82 -0.11 18.75
CA ILE A 226 6.76 -1.42 19.40
C ILE A 226 5.95 -1.34 20.69
N LEU A 227 6.20 -0.35 21.54
CA LEU A 227 5.46 -0.18 22.78
C LEU A 227 3.97 0.06 22.57
N ILE A 228 3.62 0.91 21.59
CA ILE A 228 2.22 1.15 21.22
C ILE A 228 1.59 -0.13 20.66
N GLY A 229 2.30 -0.81 19.77
CA GLY A 229 1.85 -2.06 19.15
C GLY A 229 1.57 -3.13 20.20
N PHE A 230 2.51 -3.36 21.11
CA PHE A 230 2.36 -4.28 22.22
C PHE A 230 1.18 -3.91 23.15
N THR A 231 1.02 -2.61 23.44
CA THR A 231 -0.12 -2.11 24.23
C THR A 231 -1.45 -2.42 23.56
N LEU A 232 -1.56 -2.16 22.26
CA LEU A 232 -2.78 -2.45 21.48
C LEU A 232 -3.09 -3.95 21.43
N GLN A 233 -2.08 -4.79 21.25
CA GLN A 233 -2.26 -6.26 21.29
C GLN A 233 -2.69 -6.75 22.68
N SER A 234 -2.19 -6.14 23.73
CA SER A 234 -2.53 -6.55 25.10
C SER A 234 -3.98 -6.26 25.49
N ILE A 235 -4.68 -5.35 24.79
CA ILE A 235 -6.09 -4.99 25.08
C ILE A 235 -7.00 -6.23 25.08
N GLN A 236 -6.81 -7.15 24.14
CA GLN A 236 -7.62 -8.38 24.09
C GLN A 236 -7.44 -9.27 25.32
N TYR A 237 -6.22 -9.34 25.86
CA TYR A 237 -5.92 -10.14 27.06
C TYR A 237 -6.48 -9.47 28.30
N TRP A 238 -6.40 -8.13 28.40
CA TRP A 238 -7.03 -7.39 29.48
C TRP A 238 -8.55 -7.49 29.44
N ALA A 239 -9.15 -7.42 28.25
CA ALA A 239 -10.59 -7.58 28.09
C ALA A 239 -11.05 -8.98 28.53
N ALA A 240 -10.28 -10.02 28.22
CA ALA A 240 -10.56 -11.38 28.67
C ALA A 240 -10.36 -11.56 30.18
N LEU A 241 -9.28 -10.96 30.76
CA LEU A 241 -8.97 -11.07 32.16
C LEU A 241 -10.03 -10.37 33.07
N LEU A 242 -10.60 -9.27 32.57
CA LEU A 242 -11.60 -8.47 33.30
C LEU A 242 -13.04 -8.91 32.99
N ASP A 243 -13.23 -10.07 32.34
CA ASP A 243 -14.54 -10.61 31.95
C ASP A 243 -15.44 -9.56 31.22
N LEU A 244 -14.83 -8.64 30.50
CA LEU A 244 -15.55 -7.67 29.72
C LEU A 244 -16.31 -8.41 28.60
N ASN A 245 -17.66 -8.36 28.62
CA ASN A 245 -18.52 -9.01 27.63
C ASN A 245 -18.13 -8.60 26.20
N VAL A 246 -17.37 -9.47 25.56
CA VAL A 246 -17.00 -9.35 24.13
C VAL A 246 -18.09 -10.07 23.35
N ARG A 247 -19.05 -9.29 22.80
CA ARG A 247 -20.09 -9.79 21.90
C ARG A 247 -19.60 -9.86 20.45
#